data_915312c34453b885107feb724b64d77e
#
_entry.id   915312c34453b885107feb724b64d77e
#
_cell.length_a   1.000
_cell.length_b   1.000
_cell.length_c   1.000
_cell.angle_alpha   90.00
_cell.angle_beta   90.00
_cell.angle_gamma   90.00
#
_symmetry.space_group_name_H-M   'P 1'
#
loop_
_entity.id
_entity.type
_entity.pdbx_description
1 polymer ?
#
loop_
_entity_poly.entity_id
_entity_poly.type
_entity_poly.pdbx_seq_one_letter_code
_entity_poly.pdbx_strand_id
1 'polypeptide(L)'
;RIETIPNPIDTHLYRPEDKKEARLRTLLPEDKHIILFIAQKATNPYKGMDYLIEACQLMSETYPEMRDNTCVAILGGHGEDFEGKLPFPTISLGYVSEDKRIVDIYNAADVFVLPSLSENLPNTIMEAMACGVPSVGFKVGGIPEMIDHRRNGYVANYRDAKDLAAGIHWVLFEANQENIKTACLQKVMHNYSQH
;
A
#
# COMPACT_ATOMS: atom_id res chain seq x y z
N ARG A 1 19.93 10.99 -22.85
CA ARG A 1 18.76 10.49 -22.11
C ARG A 1 19.22 9.51 -21.03
N ILE A 2 18.96 9.84 -19.79
CA ILE A 2 19.30 8.95 -18.67
C ILE A 2 18.09 8.05 -18.45
N GLU A 3 18.27 6.76 -18.68
CA GLU A 3 17.24 5.79 -18.33
C GLU A 3 17.46 5.33 -16.89
N THR A 4 16.42 5.45 -16.08
CA THR A 4 16.46 4.89 -14.72
C THR A 4 16.15 3.41 -14.82
N ILE A 5 17.13 2.57 -14.49
CA ILE A 5 16.96 1.13 -14.43
C ILE A 5 16.56 0.77 -13.01
N PRO A 6 15.34 0.24 -12.78
CA PRO A 6 14.94 -0.17 -11.44
C PRO A 6 15.77 -1.35 -10.95
N ASN A 7 16.04 -1.40 -9.65
CA ASN A 7 16.65 -2.58 -9.05
C ASN A 7 15.71 -3.77 -9.18
N PRO A 8 16.21 -4.94 -9.59
CA PRO A 8 15.35 -6.12 -9.67
C PRO A 8 14.91 -6.56 -8.27
N ILE A 9 13.67 -7.06 -8.17
CA ILE A 9 13.13 -7.60 -6.93
C ILE A 9 13.32 -9.11 -6.87
N ASP A 10 13.60 -9.61 -5.66
CA ASP A 10 13.71 -11.05 -5.41
C ASP A 10 12.30 -11.65 -5.27
N THR A 11 11.83 -12.29 -6.33
CA THR A 11 10.50 -12.90 -6.37
C THR A 11 10.43 -14.26 -5.67
N HIS A 12 11.56 -14.80 -5.21
CA HIS A 12 11.57 -15.97 -4.33
C HIS A 12 11.22 -15.59 -2.90
N LEU A 13 11.56 -14.38 -2.50
CA LEU A 13 11.25 -13.83 -1.18
C LEU A 13 9.91 -13.09 -1.18
N TYR A 14 9.76 -12.09 -2.07
CA TYR A 14 8.53 -11.30 -2.23
C TYR A 14 7.61 -12.01 -3.21
N ARG A 15 6.65 -12.75 -2.67
CA ARG A 15 5.71 -13.56 -3.44
C ARG A 15 4.37 -13.62 -2.73
N PRO A 16 3.28 -13.93 -3.45
CA PRO A 16 1.98 -14.14 -2.81
C PRO A 16 2.02 -15.34 -1.87
N GLU A 17 1.45 -15.15 -0.68
CA GLU A 17 1.22 -16.18 0.33
C GLU A 17 -0.22 -16.08 0.81
N ASP A 18 -0.66 -17.03 1.61
CA ASP A 18 -2.00 -17.04 2.16
C ASP A 18 -2.23 -15.83 3.08
N LYS A 19 -3.23 -15.02 2.75
CA LYS A 19 -3.54 -13.78 3.48
C LYS A 19 -3.94 -14.04 4.93
N LYS A 20 -4.75 -15.07 5.15
CA LYS A 20 -5.24 -15.42 6.49
C LYS A 20 -4.09 -15.82 7.39
N GLU A 21 -3.18 -16.67 6.89
CA GLU A 21 -1.99 -17.07 7.64
C GLU A 21 -1.06 -15.89 7.91
N ALA A 22 -0.87 -15.01 6.92
CA ALA A 22 -0.07 -13.81 7.09
C ALA A 22 -0.65 -12.90 8.18
N ARG A 23 -1.95 -12.76 8.24
CA ARG A 23 -2.63 -11.99 9.30
C ARG A 23 -2.44 -12.60 10.68
N LEU A 24 -2.46 -13.92 10.78
CA LEU A 24 -2.18 -14.60 12.06
C LEU A 24 -0.75 -14.33 12.51
N ARG A 25 0.22 -14.44 11.61
CA ARG A 25 1.64 -14.20 11.94
C ARG A 25 1.94 -12.74 12.33
N THR A 26 1.22 -11.80 11.73
CA THR A 26 1.43 -10.36 11.97
C THR A 26 0.50 -9.79 13.04
N LEU A 27 -0.43 -10.58 13.58
CA LEU A 27 -1.45 -10.17 14.54
C LEU A 27 -2.37 -9.05 14.00
N LEU A 28 -2.61 -9.07 12.71
CA LEU A 28 -3.54 -8.15 12.07
C LEU A 28 -4.94 -8.78 12.00
N PRO A 29 -6.02 -7.97 12.00
CA PRO A 29 -7.38 -8.49 11.99
C PRO A 29 -7.67 -9.36 10.76
N GLU A 30 -8.26 -10.52 10.98
CA GLU A 30 -8.60 -11.48 9.92
C GLU A 30 -9.80 -11.00 9.09
N ASP A 31 -10.72 -10.29 9.72
CA ASP A 31 -12.05 -9.95 9.18
C ASP A 31 -12.18 -8.50 8.69
N LYS A 32 -11.06 -7.78 8.58
CA LYS A 32 -11.06 -6.38 8.16
C LYS A 32 -10.36 -6.19 6.81
N HIS A 33 -10.75 -5.14 6.08
CA HIS A 33 -9.94 -4.63 4.98
C HIS A 33 -8.75 -3.89 5.56
N ILE A 34 -7.54 -4.21 5.11
CA ILE A 34 -6.32 -3.65 5.67
C ILE A 34 -5.66 -2.71 4.67
N ILE A 35 -5.57 -1.45 5.05
CA ILE A 35 -4.81 -0.41 4.34
C ILE A 35 -3.42 -0.36 4.96
N LEU A 36 -2.38 -0.59 4.17
CA LEU A 36 -1.00 -0.57 4.64
C LEU A 36 -0.30 0.72 4.25
N PHE A 37 0.35 1.36 5.22
CA PHE A 37 1.23 2.50 5.03
C PHE A 37 2.61 2.13 5.53
N ILE A 38 3.66 2.45 4.76
CA ILE A 38 5.05 2.15 5.11
C ILE A 38 5.90 3.41 5.00
N ALA A 39 6.64 3.73 6.05
CA ALA A 39 7.65 4.76 6.01
C ALA A 39 8.71 4.45 7.07
N GLN A 40 9.98 4.80 6.80
CA GLN A 40 11.02 4.66 7.81
C GLN A 40 10.64 5.41 9.08
N LYS A 41 10.07 6.62 8.91
CA LYS A 41 9.52 7.45 9.97
C LYS A 41 8.15 7.96 9.51
N ALA A 42 7.07 7.47 10.12
CA ALA A 42 5.70 7.78 9.72
C ALA A 42 5.36 9.27 9.85
N THR A 43 6.06 9.98 10.73
CA THR A 43 5.90 11.43 10.94
C THR A 43 6.60 12.30 9.91
N ASN A 44 7.40 11.71 9.00
CA ASN A 44 8.03 12.47 7.92
C ASN A 44 6.96 13.05 7.00
N PRO A 45 6.83 14.41 6.90
CA PRO A 45 5.73 15.02 6.12
C PRO A 45 5.78 14.70 4.62
N TYR A 46 6.96 14.40 4.07
CA TYR A 46 7.09 14.01 2.66
C TYR A 46 6.47 12.64 2.35
N LYS A 47 6.22 11.82 3.38
CA LYS A 47 5.56 10.51 3.20
C LYS A 47 4.05 10.60 3.11
N GLY A 48 3.46 11.76 3.41
CA GLY A 48 2.09 12.07 3.08
C GLY A 48 1.02 11.52 4.01
N MET A 49 1.36 11.21 5.27
CA MET A 49 0.38 10.72 6.23
C MET A 49 -0.84 11.66 6.36
N ASP A 50 -0.63 12.96 6.26
CA ASP A 50 -1.72 13.95 6.34
C ASP A 50 -2.76 13.72 5.23
N TYR A 51 -2.32 13.36 4.03
CA TYR A 51 -3.23 13.04 2.92
C TYR A 51 -3.96 11.72 3.15
N LEU A 52 -3.29 10.73 3.74
CA LEU A 52 -3.96 9.47 4.10
C LEU A 52 -5.04 9.70 5.17
N ILE A 53 -4.74 10.49 6.18
CA ILE A 53 -5.72 10.84 7.24
C ILE A 53 -6.94 11.51 6.62
N GLU A 54 -6.72 12.51 5.77
CA GLU A 54 -7.81 13.22 5.09
C GLU A 54 -8.61 12.28 4.19
N ALA A 55 -7.93 11.42 3.42
CA ALA A 55 -8.60 10.43 2.58
C ALA A 55 -9.45 9.46 3.41
N CYS A 56 -8.94 9.00 4.54
CA CYS A 56 -9.69 8.12 5.44
C CYS A 56 -10.92 8.82 6.03
N GLN A 57 -10.79 10.09 6.40
CA GLN A 57 -11.92 10.89 6.88
C GLN A 57 -13.01 11.02 5.81
N LEU A 58 -12.63 11.33 4.57
CA LEU A 58 -13.57 11.41 3.45
C LEU A 58 -14.27 10.07 3.20
N MET A 59 -13.52 8.96 3.23
CA MET A 59 -14.10 7.62 3.06
C MET A 59 -15.07 7.29 4.20
N SER A 60 -14.72 7.62 5.44
CA SER A 60 -15.60 7.31 6.59
C SER A 60 -16.91 8.11 6.56
N GLU A 61 -16.88 9.31 6.02
CA GLU A 61 -18.08 10.15 5.86
C GLU A 61 -18.97 9.65 4.71
N THR A 62 -18.35 9.28 3.59
CA THR A 62 -19.06 8.79 2.40
C THR A 62 -19.55 7.35 2.59
N TYR A 63 -18.78 6.52 3.26
CA TYR A 63 -19.04 5.09 3.47
C TYR A 63 -18.89 4.76 4.96
N PRO A 64 -19.88 5.12 5.81
CA PRO A 64 -19.78 4.95 7.27
C PRO A 64 -19.49 3.51 7.73
N GLU A 65 -19.92 2.52 6.94
CA GLU A 65 -19.66 1.09 7.22
C GLU A 65 -18.18 0.73 7.25
N MET A 66 -17.33 1.54 6.60
CA MET A 66 -15.88 1.30 6.62
C MET A 66 -15.27 1.46 8.01
N ARG A 67 -15.93 2.18 8.92
CA ARG A 67 -15.45 2.33 10.30
C ARG A 67 -15.37 0.99 11.02
N ASP A 68 -16.26 0.07 10.68
CA ASP A 68 -16.36 -1.24 11.32
C ASP A 68 -15.62 -2.34 10.55
N ASN A 69 -15.39 -2.16 9.23
CA ASN A 69 -14.83 -3.21 8.39
C ASN A 69 -13.42 -2.91 7.84
N THR A 70 -12.81 -1.79 8.22
CA THR A 70 -11.51 -1.36 7.68
C THR A 70 -10.56 -0.96 8.80
N CYS A 71 -9.28 -1.30 8.66
CA CYS A 71 -8.24 -0.82 9.56
C CYS A 71 -7.03 -0.33 8.77
N VAL A 72 -6.20 0.48 9.42
CA VAL A 72 -4.94 0.98 8.87
C VAL A 72 -3.80 0.37 9.64
N ALA A 73 -2.86 -0.27 8.94
CA ALA A 73 -1.63 -0.79 9.51
C ALA A 73 -0.47 0.14 9.10
N ILE A 74 0.31 0.57 10.07
CA ILE A 74 1.45 1.47 9.85
C ILE A 74 2.73 0.73 10.18
N LEU A 75 3.57 0.52 9.17
CA LEU A 75 4.90 -0.08 9.32
C LEU A 75 5.95 1.04 9.28
N GLY A 76 6.72 1.17 10.35
CA GLY A 76 7.77 2.17 10.47
C GLY A 76 7.77 2.85 11.83
N GLY A 77 8.80 3.69 12.07
CA GLY A 77 8.93 4.42 13.32
C GLY A 77 7.84 5.47 13.51
N HIS A 78 7.44 5.69 14.75
CA HIS A 78 6.45 6.70 15.16
C HIS A 78 5.03 6.47 14.62
N GLY A 79 4.70 5.25 14.18
CA GLY A 79 3.33 4.93 13.76
C GLY A 79 2.31 5.09 14.88
N GLU A 80 2.72 4.83 16.10
CA GLU A 80 1.89 4.98 17.31
C GLU A 80 1.38 6.42 17.52
N ASP A 81 2.08 7.41 16.97
CA ASP A 81 1.64 8.82 17.06
C ASP A 81 0.33 9.06 16.33
N PHE A 82 -0.06 8.18 15.41
CA PHE A 82 -1.28 8.31 14.61
C PHE A 82 -2.44 7.46 15.12
N GLU A 83 -2.24 6.64 16.14
CA GLU A 83 -3.34 5.92 16.79
C GLU A 83 -4.34 6.92 17.37
N GLY A 84 -5.61 6.74 17.02
CA GLY A 84 -6.66 7.67 17.42
C GLY A 84 -6.82 8.93 16.55
N LYS A 85 -5.93 9.13 15.56
CA LYS A 85 -6.03 10.27 14.62
C LYS A 85 -6.74 9.94 13.32
N LEU A 86 -6.97 8.66 13.07
CA LEU A 86 -7.71 8.18 11.90
C LEU A 86 -9.10 7.70 12.32
N PRO A 87 -10.10 7.75 11.43
CA PRO A 87 -11.46 7.29 11.74
C PRO A 87 -11.57 5.76 11.77
N PHE A 88 -10.56 5.04 11.31
CA PHE A 88 -10.48 3.58 11.31
C PHE A 88 -9.55 3.10 12.42
N PRO A 89 -9.79 1.88 12.97
CA PRO A 89 -8.81 1.26 13.86
C PRO A 89 -7.43 1.28 13.24
N THR A 90 -6.43 1.70 13.97
CA THR A 90 -5.06 1.89 13.48
C THR A 90 -4.10 1.05 14.30
N ILE A 91 -3.26 0.26 13.63
CA ILE A 91 -2.32 -0.65 14.25
C ILE A 91 -0.91 -0.23 13.84
N SER A 92 -0.10 0.17 14.80
CA SER A 92 1.32 0.45 14.57
C SER A 92 2.11 -0.86 14.68
N LEU A 93 2.81 -1.20 13.60
CA LEU A 93 3.66 -2.40 13.55
C LEU A 93 5.11 -2.10 13.96
N GLY A 94 5.44 -0.82 14.17
CA GLY A 94 6.79 -0.39 14.52
C GLY A 94 7.78 -0.57 13.36
N TYR A 95 9.06 -0.46 13.69
CA TYR A 95 10.13 -0.70 12.73
C TYR A 95 10.41 -2.20 12.62
N VAL A 96 10.48 -2.71 11.41
CA VAL A 96 10.77 -4.12 11.12
C VAL A 96 11.91 -4.19 10.10
N SER A 97 12.96 -4.93 10.43
CA SER A 97 14.14 -5.12 9.57
C SER A 97 14.20 -6.51 8.92
N GLU A 98 13.47 -7.49 9.45
CA GLU A 98 13.46 -8.86 8.91
C GLU A 98 12.60 -8.94 7.66
N ASP A 99 13.21 -9.32 6.54
CA ASP A 99 12.53 -9.37 5.24
C ASP A 99 11.30 -10.29 5.25
N LYS A 100 11.41 -11.46 5.87
CA LYS A 100 10.27 -12.41 5.92
C LYS A 100 9.05 -11.81 6.63
N ARG A 101 9.29 -11.04 7.70
CA ARG A 101 8.21 -10.37 8.42
C ARG A 101 7.58 -9.26 7.59
N ILE A 102 8.40 -8.54 6.83
CA ILE A 102 7.90 -7.52 5.88
C ILE A 102 7.02 -8.17 4.80
N VAL A 103 7.45 -9.32 4.27
CA VAL A 103 6.65 -10.09 3.30
C VAL A 103 5.31 -10.51 3.89
N ASP A 104 5.28 -10.97 5.14
CA ASP A 104 4.04 -11.32 5.82
C ASP A 104 3.12 -10.11 5.96
N ILE A 105 3.68 -8.93 6.24
CA ILE A 105 2.89 -7.69 6.36
C ILE A 105 2.26 -7.30 5.00
N TYR A 106 3.02 -7.37 3.91
CA TYR A 106 2.45 -7.15 2.58
C TYR A 106 1.32 -8.13 2.28
N ASN A 107 1.55 -9.43 2.54
CA ASN A 107 0.55 -10.46 2.27
C ASN A 107 -0.70 -10.33 3.13
N ALA A 108 -0.60 -9.71 4.30
CA ALA A 108 -1.74 -9.42 5.16
C ALA A 108 -2.60 -8.26 4.67
N ALA A 109 -2.05 -7.38 3.81
CA ALA A 109 -2.71 -6.17 3.36
C ALA A 109 -3.60 -6.41 2.14
N ASP A 110 -4.63 -5.56 1.99
CA ASP A 110 -5.49 -5.52 0.81
C ASP A 110 -5.08 -4.42 -0.16
N VAL A 111 -4.50 -3.35 0.34
CA VAL A 111 -4.00 -2.24 -0.46
C VAL A 111 -2.81 -1.60 0.22
N PHE A 112 -1.78 -1.27 -0.56
CA PHE A 112 -0.66 -0.47 -0.10
C PHE A 112 -0.86 0.98 -0.57
N VAL A 113 -0.80 1.93 0.35
CA VAL A 113 -0.96 3.36 0.03
C VAL A 113 0.36 4.07 0.24
N LEU A 114 0.87 4.71 -0.82
CA LEU A 114 2.08 5.50 -0.80
C LEU A 114 1.76 6.93 -1.24
N PRO A 115 1.26 7.79 -0.31
CA PRO A 115 0.88 9.17 -0.64
C PRO A 115 2.08 10.13 -0.55
N SER A 116 3.24 9.65 -0.96
CA SER A 116 4.49 10.43 -0.93
C SER A 116 4.41 11.63 -1.86
N LEU A 117 5.04 12.72 -1.42
CA LEU A 117 5.12 13.97 -2.17
C LEU A 117 6.35 14.03 -3.07
N SER A 118 7.30 13.13 -2.89
CA SER A 118 8.50 12.99 -3.68
C SER A 118 8.94 11.54 -3.71
N GLU A 119 9.09 10.95 -4.88
CA GLU A 119 9.54 9.58 -5.06
C GLU A 119 10.30 9.44 -6.38
N ASN A 120 11.29 8.55 -6.39
CA ASN A 120 11.95 8.14 -7.63
C ASN A 120 11.28 6.84 -8.15
N LEU A 121 11.87 5.68 -7.92
CA LEU A 121 11.26 4.37 -8.20
C LEU A 121 11.12 3.65 -6.86
N PRO A 122 9.97 3.77 -6.17
CA PRO A 122 9.83 3.26 -4.82
C PRO A 122 9.85 1.72 -4.78
N ASN A 123 10.81 1.15 -4.06
CA ASN A 123 10.93 -0.29 -3.86
C ASN A 123 9.70 -0.89 -3.18
N THR A 124 9.05 -0.12 -2.33
CA THR A 124 7.85 -0.56 -1.60
C THR A 124 6.69 -0.92 -2.54
N ILE A 125 6.52 -0.17 -3.63
CA ILE A 125 5.51 -0.52 -4.64
C ILE A 125 5.88 -1.82 -5.37
N MET A 126 7.16 -2.00 -5.72
CA MET A 126 7.63 -3.26 -6.33
C MET A 126 7.39 -4.45 -5.40
N GLU A 127 7.72 -4.29 -4.12
CA GLU A 127 7.54 -5.32 -3.11
C GLU A 127 6.05 -5.68 -2.92
N ALA A 128 5.20 -4.68 -2.82
CA ALA A 128 3.75 -4.89 -2.71
C ALA A 128 3.21 -5.64 -3.92
N MET A 129 3.55 -5.20 -5.13
CA MET A 129 3.13 -5.85 -6.37
C MET A 129 3.63 -7.29 -6.47
N ALA A 130 4.86 -7.55 -6.05
CA ALA A 130 5.44 -8.91 -6.06
C ALA A 130 4.68 -9.84 -5.12
N CYS A 131 4.09 -9.31 -4.06
CA CYS A 131 3.19 -10.06 -3.17
C CYS A 131 1.73 -10.10 -3.66
N GLY A 132 1.46 -9.53 -4.84
CA GLY A 132 0.11 -9.49 -5.41
C GLY A 132 -0.79 -8.43 -4.78
N VAL A 133 -0.21 -7.43 -4.11
CA VAL A 133 -0.96 -6.37 -3.41
C VAL A 133 -0.93 -5.10 -4.26
N PRO A 134 -2.11 -4.57 -4.64
CA PRO A 134 -2.17 -3.34 -5.42
C PRO A 134 -1.80 -2.12 -4.60
N SER A 135 -1.24 -1.13 -5.27
CA SER A 135 -0.82 0.13 -4.65
C SER A 135 -1.66 1.30 -5.14
N VAL A 136 -1.84 2.29 -4.26
CA VAL A 136 -2.40 3.59 -4.58
C VAL A 136 -1.37 4.64 -4.23
N GLY A 137 -1.00 5.47 -5.19
CA GLY A 137 -0.02 6.53 -4.98
C GLY A 137 -0.35 7.77 -5.78
N PHE A 138 0.34 8.87 -5.48
CA PHE A 138 0.19 10.11 -6.24
C PHE A 138 0.96 10.07 -7.57
N LYS A 139 0.50 10.89 -8.51
CA LYS A 139 1.15 11.08 -9.81
C LYS A 139 2.42 11.92 -9.63
N VAL A 140 3.49 11.31 -9.11
CA VAL A 140 4.76 11.97 -8.82
C VAL A 140 5.92 10.98 -9.01
N GLY A 141 7.03 11.48 -9.51
CA GLY A 141 8.24 10.68 -9.72
C GLY A 141 8.00 9.47 -10.61
N GLY A 142 8.51 8.32 -10.20
CA GLY A 142 8.37 7.05 -10.93
C GLY A 142 7.08 6.29 -10.65
N ILE A 143 6.20 6.79 -9.79
CA ILE A 143 4.95 6.07 -9.45
C ILE A 143 4.11 5.76 -10.69
N PRO A 144 3.88 6.72 -11.64
CA PRO A 144 3.09 6.42 -12.84
C PRO A 144 3.70 5.37 -13.78
N GLU A 145 5.02 5.13 -13.67
CA GLU A 145 5.68 4.07 -14.45
C GLU A 145 5.42 2.69 -13.85
N MET A 146 5.25 2.60 -12.54
CA MET A 146 5.07 1.35 -11.82
C MET A 146 3.61 0.93 -11.75
N ILE A 147 2.70 1.89 -11.66
CA ILE A 147 1.26 1.63 -11.54
C ILE A 147 0.59 2.00 -12.86
N ASP A 148 0.06 0.99 -13.53
CA ASP A 148 -0.84 1.18 -14.68
C ASP A 148 -2.23 1.46 -14.11
N HIS A 149 -2.65 2.72 -14.22
CA HIS A 149 -3.84 3.24 -13.56
C HIS A 149 -5.09 2.38 -13.83
N ARG A 150 -5.75 1.96 -12.76
CA ARG A 150 -6.94 1.10 -12.76
C ARG A 150 -6.71 -0.30 -13.33
N ARG A 151 -5.46 -0.73 -13.43
CA ARG A 151 -5.12 -2.07 -13.87
C ARG A 151 -4.42 -2.88 -12.77
N ASN A 152 -3.27 -2.40 -12.29
CA ASN A 152 -2.56 -3.03 -11.16
C ASN A 152 -2.57 -2.17 -9.89
N GLY A 153 -3.30 -1.06 -9.90
CA GLY A 153 -3.41 -0.12 -8.82
C GLY A 153 -4.07 1.16 -9.29
N TYR A 154 -3.84 2.24 -8.59
CA TYR A 154 -4.49 3.51 -8.87
C TYR A 154 -3.49 4.67 -8.68
N VAL A 155 -3.40 5.54 -9.68
CA VAL A 155 -2.57 6.75 -9.62
C VAL A 155 -3.48 7.94 -9.39
N ALA A 156 -3.42 8.51 -8.19
CA ALA A 156 -4.22 9.66 -7.81
C ALA A 156 -3.55 10.97 -8.25
N ASN A 157 -4.34 11.99 -8.52
CA ASN A 157 -3.83 13.32 -8.82
C ASN A 157 -2.97 13.81 -7.65
N TYR A 158 -1.85 14.45 -7.98
CA TYR A 158 -0.86 14.90 -7.00
C TYR A 158 -1.48 15.80 -5.93
N ARG A 159 -1.26 15.46 -4.66
CA ARG A 159 -1.73 16.21 -3.49
C ARG A 159 -3.26 16.31 -3.39
N ASP A 160 -3.97 15.38 -3.98
CA ASP A 160 -5.44 15.35 -3.97
C ASP A 160 -5.93 14.20 -3.07
N ALA A 161 -6.31 14.53 -1.84
CA ALA A 161 -6.78 13.55 -0.87
C ALA A 161 -8.12 12.93 -1.30
N LYS A 162 -8.96 13.66 -2.00
CA LYS A 162 -10.24 13.16 -2.51
C LYS A 162 -10.02 12.07 -3.57
N ASP A 163 -9.07 12.29 -4.49
CA ASP A 163 -8.73 11.30 -5.51
C ASP A 163 -7.99 10.11 -4.88
N LEU A 164 -7.17 10.35 -3.86
CA LEU A 164 -6.53 9.28 -3.09
C LEU A 164 -7.60 8.38 -2.44
N ALA A 165 -8.61 8.98 -1.82
CA ALA A 165 -9.74 8.25 -1.23
C ALA A 165 -10.50 7.44 -2.29
N ALA A 166 -10.76 8.03 -3.46
CA ALA A 166 -11.41 7.34 -4.57
C ALA A 166 -10.60 6.12 -5.02
N GLY A 167 -9.27 6.25 -5.08
CA GLY A 167 -8.39 5.15 -5.45
C GLY A 167 -8.37 4.01 -4.45
N ILE A 168 -8.29 4.33 -3.18
CA ILE A 168 -8.32 3.34 -2.10
C ILE A 168 -9.66 2.59 -2.13
N HIS A 169 -10.76 3.31 -2.23
CA HIS A 169 -12.09 2.69 -2.31
C HIS A 169 -12.24 1.82 -3.56
N TRP A 170 -11.74 2.29 -4.70
CA TRP A 170 -11.78 1.52 -5.94
C TRP A 170 -11.04 0.18 -5.79
N VAL A 171 -9.84 0.20 -5.24
CA VAL A 171 -9.05 -1.03 -5.02
C VAL A 171 -9.78 -1.99 -4.08
N LEU A 172 -10.32 -1.48 -2.98
CA LEU A 172 -10.92 -2.34 -1.94
C LEU A 172 -12.29 -2.91 -2.34
N PHE A 173 -13.11 -2.14 -3.06
CA PHE A 173 -14.54 -2.49 -3.22
C PHE A 173 -15.03 -2.55 -4.66
N GLU A 174 -14.32 -1.98 -5.63
CA GLU A 174 -14.81 -1.90 -7.01
C GLU A 174 -13.99 -2.77 -7.97
N ALA A 175 -12.69 -2.89 -7.76
CA ALA A 175 -11.80 -3.66 -8.65
C ALA A 175 -12.05 -5.17 -8.52
N ASN A 176 -11.93 -5.89 -9.64
CA ASN A 176 -11.89 -7.34 -9.59
C ASN A 176 -10.58 -7.80 -8.95
N GLN A 177 -10.66 -8.47 -7.81
CA GLN A 177 -9.50 -8.79 -6.98
C GLN A 177 -8.52 -9.75 -7.67
N GLU A 178 -9.01 -10.72 -8.42
CA GLU A 178 -8.15 -11.64 -9.16
C GLU A 178 -7.44 -10.95 -10.31
N ASN A 179 -8.15 -10.10 -11.05
CA ASN A 179 -7.57 -9.38 -12.17
C ASN A 179 -6.49 -8.40 -11.74
N ILE A 180 -6.73 -7.66 -10.65
CA ILE A 180 -5.75 -6.69 -10.15
C ILE A 180 -4.50 -7.38 -9.59
N LYS A 181 -4.68 -8.49 -8.90
CA LYS A 181 -3.58 -9.33 -8.40
C LYS A 181 -2.74 -9.86 -9.56
N THR A 182 -3.38 -10.43 -10.57
CA THR A 182 -2.70 -10.93 -11.76
C THR A 182 -1.93 -9.82 -12.46
N ALA A 183 -2.51 -8.63 -12.59
CA ALA A 183 -1.86 -7.48 -13.19
C ALA A 183 -0.62 -7.03 -12.40
N CYS A 184 -0.68 -7.06 -11.06
CA CYS A 184 0.49 -6.79 -10.20
C CYS A 184 1.62 -7.76 -10.49
N LEU A 185 1.32 -9.05 -10.49
CA LEU A 185 2.33 -10.10 -10.70
C LEU A 185 2.94 -10.04 -12.09
N GLN A 186 2.12 -9.80 -13.11
CA GLN A 186 2.60 -9.64 -14.49
C GLN A 186 3.53 -8.44 -14.63
N LYS A 187 3.17 -7.30 -14.04
CA LYS A 187 4.00 -6.08 -14.08
C LYS A 187 5.39 -6.34 -13.50
N VAL A 188 5.46 -7.03 -12.35
CA VAL A 188 6.74 -7.38 -11.71
C VAL A 188 7.54 -8.34 -12.58
N MET A 189 6.91 -9.39 -13.10
CA MET A 189 7.62 -10.39 -13.91
C MET A 189 8.19 -9.80 -15.21
N HIS A 190 7.47 -8.86 -15.84
CA HIS A 190 7.91 -8.26 -17.09
C HIS A 190 8.97 -7.15 -16.89
N ASN A 191 8.88 -6.39 -15.79
CA ASN A 191 9.66 -5.17 -15.65
C ASN A 191 10.70 -5.19 -14.52
N TYR A 192 10.49 -5.98 -13.46
CA TYR A 192 11.26 -5.83 -12.22
C TYR A 192 11.80 -7.13 -11.65
N SER A 193 11.52 -8.29 -12.23
CA SER A 193 12.01 -9.57 -11.68
C SER A 193 13.49 -9.80 -12.01
N GLN A 194 14.16 -10.54 -11.13
CA GLN A 194 15.48 -11.11 -11.40
C GLN A 194 15.32 -12.28 -12.37
N HIS A 195 16.20 -12.35 -13.36
CA HIS A 195 16.27 -13.45 -14.33
C HIS A 195 17.49 -14.31 -14.04
#